data_4777fcbdea0c07d04d68ae5d5952aec1
#
_entry.id   4777fcbdea0c07d04d68ae5d5952aec1
#
_cell.length_a   1.000
_cell.length_b   1.000
_cell.length_c   1.000
_cell.angle_alpha   90.00
_cell.angle_beta   90.00
_cell.angle_gamma   90.00
#
_symmetry.space_group_name_H-M   'P 1'
#
loop_
_entity.id
_entity.type
_entity.pdbx_description
1 polymer ?
#
loop_
_entity_poly.entity_id
_entity_poly.type
_entity_poly.pdbx_seq_one_letter_code
_entity_poly.pdbx_strand_id
1 'polypeptide(L)'
;ARRGPHYGEALARGRTDPRAGRDGLVELATDPAQPGIVRATALWLIAQAADPDTATQMAPLLEDPEPLVRAAALQIQRAAAPHEGVPRVLPLLSDPYRSVRIEAAKQMIAAPIARMPASVAERIAAAMGEWQDAMSNRLDFPETHLVLGGMAAAMRNIPAAESAFREAVHLDPQRTEAWAMLVRIAAATRGQEAARAVLAEALAASPKNETLLRLAEEVEAAP
;
A
#
# COMPACT_ATOMS: atom_id res chain seq x y z
N ALA A 1 14.52 -6.38 -40.70
CA ALA A 1 13.70 -7.21 -39.82
C ALA A 1 12.87 -6.28 -38.93
N ARG A 2 11.53 -6.38 -38.93
CA ARG A 2 10.67 -5.71 -37.95
C ARG A 2 11.01 -6.29 -36.58
N ARG A 3 11.42 -5.43 -35.61
CA ARG A 3 11.51 -5.83 -34.22
C ARG A 3 10.12 -6.27 -33.76
N GLY A 4 10.04 -7.44 -33.12
CA GLY A 4 8.80 -7.84 -32.44
C GLY A 4 8.37 -6.82 -31.38
N PRO A 5 7.11 -6.83 -30.95
CA PRO A 5 6.63 -5.90 -29.94
C PRO A 5 7.52 -6.00 -28.67
N HIS A 6 8.02 -4.84 -28.21
CA HIS A 6 8.87 -4.78 -27.04
C HIS A 6 7.99 -4.63 -25.79
N TYR A 7 8.30 -5.36 -24.69
CA TYR A 7 7.53 -5.26 -23.43
C TYR A 7 7.33 -3.81 -22.94
N GLY A 8 8.25 -2.90 -23.29
CA GLY A 8 8.14 -1.48 -22.96
C GLY A 8 6.89 -0.80 -23.52
N GLU A 9 6.37 -1.25 -24.66
CA GLU A 9 5.16 -0.67 -25.27
C GLU A 9 3.92 -1.03 -24.45
N ALA A 10 3.80 -2.29 -23.99
CA ALA A 10 2.70 -2.72 -23.14
C ALA A 10 2.77 -2.04 -21.76
N LEU A 11 3.96 -1.93 -21.15
CA LEU A 11 4.15 -1.20 -19.89
C LEU A 11 3.83 0.29 -20.02
N ALA A 12 4.24 0.94 -21.12
CA ALA A 12 3.92 2.36 -21.37
C ALA A 12 2.41 2.59 -21.49
N ARG A 13 1.73 1.72 -22.26
CA ARG A 13 0.27 1.76 -22.40
C ARG A 13 -0.44 1.55 -21.06
N GLY A 14 0.01 0.57 -20.27
CA GLY A 14 -0.55 0.27 -18.96
C GLY A 14 -0.33 1.39 -17.93
N ARG A 15 0.78 2.17 -18.04
CA ARG A 15 1.00 3.36 -17.18
C ARG A 15 0.04 4.50 -17.52
N THR A 16 -0.30 4.66 -18.79
CA THR A 16 -1.23 5.70 -19.23
C THR A 16 -2.68 5.33 -18.85
N ASP A 17 -3.07 4.09 -19.09
CA ASP A 17 -4.38 3.55 -18.73
C ASP A 17 -4.26 2.05 -18.42
N PRO A 18 -4.24 1.65 -17.13
CA PRO A 18 -4.14 0.25 -16.74
C PRO A 18 -5.31 -0.62 -17.25
N ARG A 19 -6.50 -0.04 -17.42
CA ARG A 19 -7.67 -0.78 -17.92
C ARG A 19 -7.56 -1.03 -19.41
N ALA A 20 -7.25 -0.01 -20.19
CA ALA A 20 -7.07 -0.15 -21.64
C ALA A 20 -5.82 -0.98 -22.02
N GLY A 21 -4.79 -0.97 -21.16
CA GLY A 21 -3.56 -1.76 -21.32
C GLY A 21 -3.62 -3.18 -20.78
N ARG A 22 -4.74 -3.61 -20.16
CA ARG A 22 -4.84 -4.84 -19.36
C ARG A 22 -4.37 -6.09 -20.11
N ASP A 23 -4.82 -6.33 -21.33
CA ASP A 23 -4.51 -7.56 -22.05
C ASP A 23 -3.00 -7.73 -22.27
N GLY A 24 -2.33 -6.67 -22.70
CA GLY A 24 -0.87 -6.67 -22.87
C GLY A 24 -0.11 -6.78 -21.56
N LEU A 25 -0.65 -6.24 -20.45
CA LEU A 25 -0.05 -6.41 -19.11
C LEU A 25 -0.23 -7.85 -18.61
N VAL A 26 -1.39 -8.47 -18.84
CA VAL A 26 -1.65 -9.87 -18.47
C VAL A 26 -0.74 -10.81 -19.27
N GLU A 27 -0.59 -10.59 -20.57
CA GLU A 27 0.34 -11.36 -21.42
C GLU A 27 1.78 -11.27 -20.86
N LEU A 28 2.26 -10.07 -20.56
CA LEU A 28 3.59 -9.89 -19.96
C LEU A 28 3.73 -10.56 -18.59
N ALA A 29 2.73 -10.43 -17.72
CA ALA A 29 2.79 -10.98 -16.37
C ALA A 29 2.84 -12.51 -16.37
N THR A 30 2.16 -13.14 -17.32
CA THR A 30 2.03 -14.61 -17.41
C THR A 30 3.07 -15.27 -18.29
N ASP A 31 3.84 -14.51 -19.08
CA ASP A 31 4.91 -15.05 -19.93
C ASP A 31 6.18 -15.35 -19.10
N PRO A 32 6.53 -16.64 -18.85
CA PRO A 32 7.72 -17.01 -18.08
C PRO A 32 9.03 -16.68 -18.79
N ALA A 33 9.01 -16.37 -20.08
CA ALA A 33 10.19 -15.96 -20.83
C ALA A 33 10.60 -14.50 -20.54
N GLN A 34 9.69 -13.69 -19.96
CA GLN A 34 10.00 -12.32 -19.56
C GLN A 34 10.78 -12.28 -18.24
N PRO A 35 11.69 -11.32 -18.07
CA PRO A 35 12.37 -11.12 -16.80
C PRO A 35 11.38 -10.90 -15.64
N GLY A 36 11.66 -11.46 -14.46
CA GLY A 36 10.79 -11.34 -13.28
C GLY A 36 10.41 -9.91 -12.91
N ILE A 37 11.33 -8.96 -13.08
CA ILE A 37 11.06 -7.53 -12.85
C ILE A 37 10.05 -6.93 -13.84
N VAL A 38 10.05 -7.38 -15.09
CA VAL A 38 9.10 -6.93 -16.12
C VAL A 38 7.71 -7.47 -15.78
N ARG A 39 7.62 -8.76 -15.43
CA ARG A 39 6.39 -9.44 -15.00
C ARG A 39 5.81 -8.80 -13.73
N ALA A 40 6.64 -8.55 -12.72
CA ALA A 40 6.24 -7.88 -11.49
C ALA A 40 5.76 -6.44 -11.74
N THR A 41 6.40 -5.71 -12.67
CA THR A 41 5.96 -4.35 -13.05
C THR A 41 4.59 -4.39 -13.74
N ALA A 42 4.35 -5.37 -14.60
CA ALA A 42 3.04 -5.55 -15.23
C ALA A 42 1.96 -5.83 -14.18
N LEU A 43 2.22 -6.72 -13.21
CA LEU A 43 1.31 -7.00 -12.09
C LEU A 43 1.04 -5.77 -11.22
N TRP A 44 2.06 -4.96 -10.95
CA TRP A 44 1.90 -3.71 -10.19
C TRP A 44 0.96 -2.73 -10.92
N LEU A 45 1.05 -2.63 -12.24
CA LEU A 45 0.13 -1.81 -13.04
C LEU A 45 -1.28 -2.40 -13.05
N ILE A 46 -1.42 -3.72 -13.19
CA ILE A 46 -2.72 -4.42 -13.11
C ILE A 46 -3.39 -4.15 -11.76
N ALA A 47 -2.64 -4.18 -10.66
CA ALA A 47 -3.16 -4.00 -9.30
C ALA A 47 -3.87 -2.65 -9.10
N GLN A 48 -3.52 -1.61 -9.89
CA GLN A 48 -4.14 -0.28 -9.80
C GLN A 48 -5.60 -0.24 -10.27
N ALA A 49 -6.01 -1.22 -11.08
CA ALA A 49 -7.37 -1.31 -11.63
C ALA A 49 -7.92 -2.74 -11.54
N ALA A 50 -7.41 -3.54 -10.58
CA ALA A 50 -7.83 -4.92 -10.40
C ALA A 50 -9.27 -5.02 -9.89
N ASP A 51 -9.95 -6.05 -10.36
CA ASP A 51 -11.27 -6.51 -9.96
C ASP A 51 -11.19 -7.97 -9.46
N PRO A 52 -12.28 -8.56 -8.94
CA PRO A 52 -12.28 -9.96 -8.46
C PRO A 52 -11.89 -10.98 -9.52
N ASP A 53 -12.29 -10.77 -10.78
CA ASP A 53 -11.95 -11.66 -11.90
C ASP A 53 -10.44 -11.60 -12.18
N THR A 54 -9.86 -10.40 -12.16
CA THR A 54 -8.42 -10.19 -12.28
C THR A 54 -7.66 -10.87 -11.14
N ALA A 55 -8.15 -10.76 -9.91
CA ALA A 55 -7.53 -11.42 -8.75
C ALA A 55 -7.54 -12.95 -8.90
N THR A 56 -8.60 -13.51 -9.43
CA THR A 56 -8.71 -14.94 -9.71
C THR A 56 -7.79 -15.36 -10.87
N GLN A 57 -7.75 -14.59 -11.95
CA GLN A 57 -6.88 -14.86 -13.10
C GLN A 57 -5.39 -14.84 -12.73
N MET A 58 -4.97 -13.92 -11.83
CA MET A 58 -3.57 -13.78 -11.42
C MET A 58 -3.20 -14.65 -10.21
N ALA A 59 -4.14 -15.35 -9.59
CA ALA A 59 -3.88 -16.20 -8.42
C ALA A 59 -2.79 -17.28 -8.66
N PRO A 60 -2.66 -17.94 -9.82
CA PRO A 60 -1.57 -18.89 -10.07
C PRO A 60 -0.16 -18.29 -9.90
N LEU A 61 0.00 -16.96 -10.10
CA LEU A 61 1.29 -16.30 -9.94
C LEU A 61 1.72 -16.11 -8.47
N LEU A 62 0.87 -16.47 -7.50
CA LEU A 62 1.24 -16.59 -6.10
C LEU A 62 2.21 -17.76 -5.84
N GLU A 63 2.29 -18.72 -6.76
CA GLU A 63 3.20 -19.86 -6.72
C GLU A 63 4.37 -19.73 -7.71
N ASP A 64 4.54 -18.56 -8.32
CA ASP A 64 5.61 -18.31 -9.29
C ASP A 64 7.01 -18.55 -8.67
N PRO A 65 7.97 -19.13 -9.39
CA PRO A 65 9.32 -19.32 -8.89
C PRO A 65 10.02 -18.02 -8.49
N GLU A 66 9.69 -16.89 -9.14
CA GLU A 66 10.29 -15.60 -8.89
C GLU A 66 9.61 -14.87 -7.71
N PRO A 67 10.31 -14.55 -6.61
CA PRO A 67 9.71 -13.91 -5.44
C PRO A 67 9.13 -12.52 -5.72
N LEU A 68 9.69 -11.77 -6.68
CA LEU A 68 9.16 -10.47 -7.09
C LEU A 68 7.77 -10.60 -7.72
N VAL A 69 7.55 -11.67 -8.50
CA VAL A 69 6.27 -11.96 -9.14
C VAL A 69 5.24 -12.35 -8.09
N ARG A 70 5.61 -13.23 -7.13
CA ARG A 70 4.71 -13.59 -6.02
C ARG A 70 4.31 -12.37 -5.19
N ALA A 71 5.27 -11.51 -4.83
CA ALA A 71 5.01 -10.30 -4.06
C ALA A 71 4.09 -9.31 -4.81
N ALA A 72 4.26 -9.16 -6.13
CA ALA A 72 3.40 -8.31 -6.93
C ALA A 72 2.00 -8.92 -7.13
N ALA A 73 1.89 -10.24 -7.30
CA ALA A 73 0.61 -10.94 -7.41
C ALA A 73 -0.24 -10.82 -6.13
N LEU A 74 0.41 -10.79 -4.94
CA LEU A 74 -0.26 -10.56 -3.66
C LEU A 74 -1.03 -9.24 -3.64
N GLN A 75 -0.53 -8.17 -4.25
CA GLN A 75 -1.21 -6.88 -4.27
C GLN A 75 -2.55 -6.92 -5.01
N ILE A 76 -2.66 -7.78 -6.01
CA ILE A 76 -3.89 -7.95 -6.80
C ILE A 76 -4.96 -8.66 -5.96
N GLN A 77 -4.58 -9.51 -5.00
CA GLN A 77 -5.54 -10.25 -4.17
C GLN A 77 -6.38 -9.36 -3.25
N ARG A 78 -6.05 -8.07 -3.10
CA ARG A 78 -6.93 -7.08 -2.44
C ARG A 78 -8.28 -6.93 -3.12
N ALA A 79 -8.35 -7.17 -4.42
CA ALA A 79 -9.57 -7.10 -5.19
C ALA A 79 -10.43 -8.37 -5.07
N ALA A 80 -9.87 -9.48 -4.58
CA ALA A 80 -10.61 -10.72 -4.37
C ALA A 80 -11.62 -10.58 -3.22
N ALA A 81 -12.72 -11.34 -3.29
CA ALA A 81 -13.60 -11.51 -2.15
C ALA A 81 -12.82 -12.13 -0.96
N PRO A 82 -13.08 -11.69 0.29
CA PRO A 82 -12.29 -12.16 1.45
C PRO A 82 -12.22 -13.68 1.60
N HIS A 83 -13.31 -14.39 1.29
CA HIS A 83 -13.38 -15.85 1.38
C HIS A 83 -12.51 -16.56 0.34
N GLU A 84 -12.08 -15.87 -0.72
CA GLU A 84 -11.16 -16.39 -1.72
C GLU A 84 -9.72 -15.85 -1.50
N GLY A 85 -9.59 -14.56 -1.26
CA GLY A 85 -8.30 -13.91 -1.12
C GLY A 85 -7.53 -14.38 0.10
N VAL A 86 -8.18 -14.49 1.26
CA VAL A 86 -7.52 -14.91 2.51
C VAL A 86 -6.88 -16.30 2.39
N PRO A 87 -7.57 -17.36 1.92
CA PRO A 87 -6.93 -18.67 1.73
C PRO A 87 -5.75 -18.67 0.76
N ARG A 88 -5.80 -17.83 -0.31
CA ARG A 88 -4.71 -17.70 -1.28
C ARG A 88 -3.47 -17.02 -0.69
N VAL A 89 -3.66 -16.02 0.17
CA VAL A 89 -2.58 -15.22 0.78
C VAL A 89 -1.93 -15.94 1.98
N LEU A 90 -2.71 -16.66 2.75
CA LEU A 90 -2.30 -17.26 4.04
C LEU A 90 -1.03 -18.13 3.97
N PRO A 91 -0.80 -18.99 2.96
CA PRO A 91 0.44 -19.76 2.83
C PRO A 91 1.69 -18.89 2.71
N LEU A 92 1.60 -17.73 2.03
CA LEU A 92 2.73 -16.86 1.74
C LEU A 92 3.23 -16.08 2.98
N LEU A 93 2.52 -16.13 4.11
CA LEU A 93 3.09 -15.69 5.40
C LEU A 93 4.29 -16.54 5.85
N SER A 94 4.52 -17.70 5.24
CA SER A 94 5.65 -18.59 5.49
C SER A 94 6.57 -18.74 4.27
N ASP A 95 6.48 -17.81 3.30
CA ASP A 95 7.36 -17.80 2.12
C ASP A 95 8.83 -17.70 2.54
N PRO A 96 9.76 -18.39 1.86
CA PRO A 96 11.19 -18.28 2.17
C PRO A 96 11.75 -16.86 2.00
N TYR A 97 11.13 -16.02 1.18
CA TYR A 97 11.58 -14.66 0.91
C TYR A 97 10.85 -13.63 1.77
N ARG A 98 11.63 -12.82 2.50
CA ARG A 98 11.13 -11.76 3.39
C ARG A 98 10.16 -10.79 2.70
N SER A 99 10.45 -10.38 1.47
CA SER A 99 9.61 -9.45 0.71
C SER A 99 8.20 -10.00 0.47
N VAL A 100 8.09 -11.30 0.23
CA VAL A 100 6.80 -11.97 0.03
C VAL A 100 6.04 -12.08 1.35
N ARG A 101 6.72 -12.51 2.45
CA ARG A 101 6.09 -12.57 3.79
C ARG A 101 5.54 -11.22 4.25
N ILE A 102 6.32 -10.15 4.05
CA ILE A 102 5.92 -8.78 4.39
C ILE A 102 4.68 -8.37 3.60
N GLU A 103 4.67 -8.63 2.29
CA GLU A 103 3.52 -8.27 1.46
C GLU A 103 2.28 -9.09 1.82
N ALA A 104 2.43 -10.40 2.09
CA ALA A 104 1.35 -11.24 2.59
C ALA A 104 0.78 -10.73 3.93
N ALA A 105 1.65 -10.33 4.87
CA ALA A 105 1.23 -9.78 6.15
C ALA A 105 0.43 -8.47 5.98
N LYS A 106 0.86 -7.58 5.10
CA LYS A 106 0.12 -6.34 4.78
C LYS A 106 -1.27 -6.64 4.23
N GLN A 107 -1.41 -7.64 3.36
CA GLN A 107 -2.70 -8.06 2.83
C GLN A 107 -3.61 -8.62 3.95
N MET A 108 -3.06 -9.43 4.84
CA MET A 108 -3.81 -10.02 5.95
C MET A 108 -4.26 -8.98 6.99
N ILE A 109 -3.47 -7.94 7.25
CA ILE A 109 -3.86 -6.82 8.13
C ILE A 109 -5.04 -6.05 7.54
N ALA A 110 -5.06 -5.85 6.22
CA ALA A 110 -6.12 -5.15 5.53
C ALA A 110 -7.39 -5.99 5.34
N ALA A 111 -7.32 -7.32 5.50
CA ALA A 111 -8.45 -8.21 5.29
C ALA A 111 -9.47 -8.10 6.44
N PRO A 112 -10.78 -8.10 6.16
CA PRO A 112 -11.84 -8.06 7.17
C PRO A 112 -12.03 -9.43 7.85
N ILE A 113 -11.07 -9.83 8.69
CA ILE A 113 -11.09 -11.10 9.41
C ILE A 113 -11.68 -10.86 10.81
N ALA A 114 -12.87 -11.40 11.07
CA ALA A 114 -13.57 -11.23 12.34
C ALA A 114 -12.82 -11.88 13.53
N ARG A 115 -12.15 -13.01 13.31
CA ARG A 115 -11.33 -13.71 14.31
C ARG A 115 -10.11 -14.33 13.62
N MET A 116 -8.93 -13.89 14.02
CA MET A 116 -7.66 -14.40 13.49
C MET A 116 -7.09 -15.46 14.44
N PRO A 117 -6.72 -16.66 13.95
CA PRO A 117 -6.01 -17.65 14.75
C PRO A 117 -4.68 -17.11 15.29
N ALA A 118 -4.31 -17.48 16.52
CA ALA A 118 -3.07 -17.00 17.16
C ALA A 118 -1.82 -17.25 16.28
N SER A 119 -1.72 -18.45 15.69
CA SER A 119 -0.59 -18.80 14.80
C SER A 119 -0.49 -17.95 13.54
N VAL A 120 -1.60 -17.40 13.05
CA VAL A 120 -1.60 -16.46 11.92
C VAL A 120 -1.18 -15.10 12.41
N ALA A 121 -1.70 -14.63 13.54
CA ALA A 121 -1.32 -13.36 14.15
C ALA A 121 0.19 -13.30 14.46
N GLU A 122 0.77 -14.38 14.98
CA GLU A 122 2.21 -14.50 15.25
C GLU A 122 3.05 -14.36 13.96
N ARG A 123 2.65 -15.02 12.88
CA ARG A 123 3.36 -14.90 11.58
C ARG A 123 3.25 -13.51 10.99
N ILE A 124 2.10 -12.86 11.12
CA ILE A 124 1.92 -11.47 10.70
C ILE A 124 2.83 -10.56 11.53
N ALA A 125 2.84 -10.72 12.86
CA ALA A 125 3.69 -9.92 13.74
C ALA A 125 5.18 -10.09 13.41
N ALA A 126 5.64 -11.33 13.15
CA ALA A 126 7.01 -11.61 12.74
C ALA A 126 7.37 -10.91 11.42
N ALA A 127 6.53 -11.03 10.39
CA ALA A 127 6.75 -10.38 9.10
C ALA A 127 6.72 -8.84 9.20
N MET A 128 5.88 -8.28 10.07
CA MET A 128 5.84 -6.84 10.34
C MET A 128 7.07 -6.37 11.12
N GLY A 129 7.63 -7.18 12.02
CA GLY A 129 8.93 -6.93 12.64
C GLY A 129 10.05 -6.85 11.59
N GLU A 130 10.13 -7.82 10.68
CA GLU A 130 11.09 -7.80 9.56
C GLU A 130 10.95 -6.53 8.69
N TRP A 131 9.72 -6.05 8.50
CA TRP A 131 9.47 -4.82 7.76
C TRP A 131 9.94 -3.58 8.53
N GLN A 132 9.66 -3.50 9.84
CA GLN A 132 10.13 -2.40 10.70
C GLN A 132 11.65 -2.33 10.71
N ASP A 133 12.32 -3.48 10.84
CA ASP A 133 13.79 -3.57 10.78
C ASP A 133 14.34 -3.06 9.43
N ALA A 134 13.64 -3.38 8.33
CA ALA A 134 14.03 -2.88 7.02
C ALA A 134 13.84 -1.35 6.86
N MET A 135 12.89 -0.75 7.59
CA MET A 135 12.65 0.69 7.60
C MET A 135 13.58 1.44 8.55
N SER A 136 14.11 0.80 9.58
CA SER A 136 14.95 1.44 10.62
C SER A 136 16.18 2.16 10.07
N ASN A 137 16.71 1.71 8.93
CA ASN A 137 17.87 2.33 8.28
C ASN A 137 17.50 3.58 7.41
N ARG A 138 16.26 4.03 7.44
CA ARG A 138 15.72 5.11 6.60
C ARG A 138 14.85 6.09 7.41
N LEU A 139 15.07 6.19 8.70
CA LEU A 139 14.28 7.05 9.60
C LEU A 139 14.58 8.55 9.44
N ASP A 140 15.60 8.91 8.70
CA ASP A 140 15.94 10.27 8.30
C ASP A 140 15.12 10.78 7.08
N PHE A 141 14.26 9.93 6.50
CA PHE A 141 13.41 10.28 5.36
C PHE A 141 11.94 10.42 5.80
N PRO A 142 11.28 11.56 5.48
CA PRO A 142 9.87 11.78 5.82
C PRO A 142 8.93 10.75 5.17
N GLU A 143 9.29 10.23 3.99
CA GLU A 143 8.54 9.16 3.31
C GLU A 143 8.49 7.87 4.14
N THR A 144 9.55 7.55 4.85
CA THR A 144 9.58 6.39 5.75
C THR A 144 8.54 6.53 6.86
N HIS A 145 8.45 7.70 7.46
CA HIS A 145 7.47 7.99 8.51
C HIS A 145 6.04 8.03 7.98
N LEU A 146 5.81 8.49 6.73
CA LEU A 146 4.49 8.35 6.09
C LEU A 146 4.06 6.89 5.98
N VAL A 147 4.98 6.02 5.54
CA VAL A 147 4.70 4.58 5.39
C VAL A 147 4.50 3.90 6.75
N LEU A 148 5.32 4.23 7.76
CA LEU A 148 5.19 3.74 9.14
C LEU A 148 3.86 4.18 9.76
N GLY A 149 3.50 5.46 9.61
CA GLY A 149 2.25 6.02 10.10
C GLY A 149 1.02 5.38 9.45
N GLY A 150 1.06 5.21 8.14
CA GLY A 150 -0.01 4.53 7.39
C GLY A 150 -0.21 3.08 7.83
N MET A 151 0.88 2.34 8.07
CA MET A 151 0.81 0.97 8.56
C MET A 151 0.29 0.91 10.01
N ALA A 152 0.77 1.77 10.90
CA ALA A 152 0.29 1.85 12.27
C ALA A 152 -1.23 2.16 12.32
N ALA A 153 -1.70 3.07 11.46
CA ALA A 153 -3.13 3.37 11.33
C ALA A 153 -3.93 2.15 10.83
N ALA A 154 -3.43 1.41 9.85
CA ALA A 154 -4.05 0.17 9.37
C ALA A 154 -4.13 -0.90 10.47
N MET A 155 -3.13 -0.97 11.33
CA MET A 155 -3.10 -1.84 12.52
C MET A 155 -3.92 -1.28 13.70
N ARG A 156 -4.63 -0.16 13.54
CA ARG A 156 -5.37 0.57 14.58
C ARG A 156 -4.52 1.01 15.78
N ASN A 157 -3.22 1.11 15.59
CA ASN A 157 -2.30 1.68 16.58
C ASN A 157 -2.21 3.20 16.36
N ILE A 158 -3.25 3.91 16.79
CA ILE A 158 -3.39 5.35 16.55
C ILE A 158 -2.26 6.17 17.20
N PRO A 159 -1.78 5.88 18.44
CA PRO A 159 -0.65 6.60 19.01
C PRO A 159 0.63 6.49 18.17
N ALA A 160 0.96 5.29 17.68
CA ALA A 160 2.13 5.10 16.82
C ALA A 160 1.95 5.77 15.44
N ALA A 161 0.74 5.77 14.89
CA ALA A 161 0.42 6.47 13.64
C ALA A 161 0.63 7.98 13.79
N GLU A 162 0.09 8.59 14.86
CA GLU A 162 0.24 10.01 15.13
C GLU A 162 1.71 10.40 15.32
N SER A 163 2.47 9.62 16.10
CA SER A 163 3.91 9.85 16.31
C SER A 163 4.68 9.82 14.98
N ALA A 164 4.42 8.83 14.12
CA ALA A 164 5.09 8.72 12.84
C ALA A 164 4.74 9.88 11.90
N PHE A 165 3.46 10.28 11.80
CA PHE A 165 3.09 11.43 10.97
C PHE A 165 3.63 12.76 11.52
N ARG A 166 3.75 12.92 12.86
CA ARG A 166 4.42 14.08 13.47
C ARG A 166 5.89 14.14 13.08
N GLU A 167 6.59 12.99 13.08
CA GLU A 167 7.98 12.94 12.64
C GLU A 167 8.11 13.26 11.14
N ALA A 168 7.18 12.78 10.30
CA ALA A 168 7.17 13.11 8.88
C ALA A 168 7.09 14.63 8.62
N VAL A 169 6.22 15.35 9.34
CA VAL A 169 6.09 16.81 9.19
C VAL A 169 7.19 17.58 9.91
N HIS A 170 7.85 16.98 10.91
CA HIS A 170 9.06 17.54 11.52
C HIS A 170 10.22 17.55 10.54
N LEU A 171 10.44 16.45 9.81
CA LEU A 171 11.48 16.31 8.80
C LEU A 171 11.18 17.12 7.54
N ASP A 172 9.92 17.17 7.13
CA ASP A 172 9.46 17.95 5.97
C ASP A 172 8.09 18.59 6.25
N PRO A 173 8.06 19.87 6.71
CA PRO A 173 6.81 20.57 7.03
C PRO A 173 5.85 20.74 5.83
N GLN A 174 6.30 20.49 4.61
CA GLN A 174 5.45 20.59 3.40
C GLN A 174 4.75 19.28 3.03
N ARG A 175 4.90 18.21 3.83
CA ARG A 175 4.24 16.91 3.61
C ARG A 175 2.75 16.97 3.91
N THR A 176 2.00 17.37 2.90
CA THR A 176 0.53 17.53 2.96
C THR A 176 -0.18 16.25 3.40
N GLU A 177 0.28 15.09 2.93
CA GLU A 177 -0.31 13.80 3.27
C GLU A 177 -0.23 13.50 4.78
N ALA A 178 0.91 13.81 5.41
CA ALA A 178 1.09 13.64 6.84
C ALA A 178 0.18 14.59 7.63
N TRP A 179 0.10 15.85 7.24
CA TRP A 179 -0.80 16.82 7.85
C TRP A 179 -2.26 16.39 7.75
N ALA A 180 -2.71 15.94 6.58
CA ALA A 180 -4.07 15.47 6.38
C ALA A 180 -4.41 14.29 7.31
N MET A 181 -3.45 13.36 7.50
CA MET A 181 -3.64 12.23 8.42
C MET A 181 -3.69 12.69 9.88
N LEU A 182 -2.84 13.63 10.30
CA LEU A 182 -2.85 14.20 11.65
C LEU A 182 -4.17 14.91 11.96
N VAL A 183 -4.72 15.69 11.02
CA VAL A 183 -6.02 16.35 11.16
C VAL A 183 -7.13 15.30 11.34
N ARG A 184 -7.15 14.24 10.52
CA ARG A 184 -8.14 13.15 10.63
C ARG A 184 -8.03 12.39 11.94
N ILE A 185 -6.81 12.10 12.40
CA ILE A 185 -6.57 11.46 13.69
C ILE A 185 -7.06 12.35 14.82
N ALA A 186 -6.75 13.66 14.79
CA ALA A 186 -7.19 14.61 15.79
C ALA A 186 -8.73 14.71 15.84
N ALA A 187 -9.39 14.80 14.69
CA ALA A 187 -10.86 14.81 14.61
C ALA A 187 -11.47 13.55 15.23
N ALA A 188 -10.94 12.39 14.89
CA ALA A 188 -11.48 11.10 15.34
C ALA A 188 -11.23 10.82 16.83
N THR A 189 -10.13 11.34 17.41
CA THR A 189 -9.71 10.99 18.79
C THR A 189 -9.95 12.08 19.82
N ARG A 190 -9.89 13.34 19.40
CA ARG A 190 -9.95 14.52 20.31
C ARG A 190 -10.99 15.55 19.91
N GLY A 191 -11.70 15.31 18.79
CA GLY A 191 -12.78 16.18 18.32
C GLY A 191 -12.33 17.34 17.43
N GLN A 192 -13.31 18.12 17.02
CA GLN A 192 -13.19 19.11 15.95
C GLN A 192 -12.24 20.27 16.30
N GLU A 193 -12.21 20.70 17.56
CA GLU A 193 -11.31 21.76 18.01
C GLU A 193 -9.84 21.37 17.85
N ALA A 194 -9.50 20.12 18.21
CA ALA A 194 -8.15 19.60 18.04
C ALA A 194 -7.78 19.45 16.55
N ALA A 195 -8.74 19.08 15.71
CA ALA A 195 -8.52 19.03 14.26
C ALA A 195 -8.21 20.42 13.68
N ARG A 196 -8.96 21.45 14.10
CA ARG A 196 -8.71 22.84 13.70
C ARG A 196 -7.32 23.33 14.14
N ALA A 197 -6.89 22.97 15.35
CA ALA A 197 -5.55 23.34 15.83
C ALA A 197 -4.45 22.74 14.97
N VAL A 198 -4.53 21.44 14.65
CA VAL A 198 -3.56 20.77 13.77
C VAL A 198 -3.60 21.34 12.36
N LEU A 199 -4.79 21.67 11.84
CA LEU A 199 -4.94 22.28 10.52
C LEU A 199 -4.33 23.68 10.46
N ALA A 200 -4.42 24.47 11.53
CA ALA A 200 -3.76 25.77 11.62
C ALA A 200 -2.24 25.64 11.58
N GLU A 201 -1.66 24.62 12.27
CA GLU A 201 -0.22 24.29 12.14
C GLU A 201 0.16 23.96 10.69
N ALA A 202 -0.65 23.12 10.02
CA ALA A 202 -0.41 22.70 8.63
C ALA A 202 -0.45 23.90 7.65
N LEU A 203 -1.45 24.79 7.80
CA LEU A 203 -1.59 25.99 6.97
C LEU A 203 -0.49 27.03 7.27
N ALA A 204 0.01 27.10 8.49
CA ALA A 204 1.17 27.94 8.81
C ALA A 204 2.44 27.45 8.06
N ALA A 205 2.63 26.13 7.93
CA ALA A 205 3.72 25.53 7.18
C ALA A 205 3.55 25.66 5.66
N SER A 206 2.30 25.57 5.16
CA SER A 206 1.97 25.58 3.73
C SER A 206 0.70 26.39 3.42
N PRO A 207 0.75 27.75 3.48
CA PRO A 207 -0.43 28.60 3.44
C PRO A 207 -1.23 28.57 2.12
N LYS A 208 -0.59 28.16 1.02
CA LYS A 208 -1.19 28.14 -0.33
C LYS A 208 -1.48 26.72 -0.83
N ASN A 209 -1.41 25.73 0.04
CA ASN A 209 -1.63 24.35 -0.36
C ASN A 209 -3.13 24.10 -0.54
N GLU A 210 -3.55 23.86 -1.79
CA GLU A 210 -4.96 23.65 -2.15
C GLU A 210 -5.62 22.46 -1.43
N THR A 211 -4.85 21.41 -1.15
CA THR A 211 -5.37 20.24 -0.44
C THR A 211 -5.67 20.55 1.02
N LEU A 212 -4.81 21.33 1.69
CA LEU A 212 -5.04 21.78 3.07
C LEU A 212 -6.17 22.80 3.15
N LEU A 213 -6.30 23.69 2.15
CA LEU A 213 -7.42 24.64 2.09
C LEU A 213 -8.76 23.93 1.92
N ARG A 214 -8.85 22.92 1.06
CA ARG A 214 -10.06 22.07 0.95
C ARG A 214 -10.36 21.32 2.24
N LEU A 215 -9.32 20.78 2.89
CA LEU A 215 -9.48 20.10 4.17
C LEU A 215 -9.99 21.06 5.26
N ALA A 216 -9.62 22.36 5.19
CA ALA A 216 -10.16 23.38 6.09
C ALA A 216 -11.66 23.56 5.90
N GLU A 217 -12.14 23.63 4.67
CA GLU A 217 -13.56 23.71 4.36
C GLU A 217 -14.33 22.49 4.88
N GLU A 218 -13.76 21.28 4.72
CA GLU A 218 -14.35 20.03 5.23
C GLU A 218 -14.42 20.03 6.78
N VAL A 219 -13.37 20.48 7.45
CA VAL A 219 -13.30 20.57 8.91
C VAL A 219 -14.26 21.63 9.46
N GLU A 220 -14.48 22.73 8.77
CA GLU A 220 -15.43 23.77 9.19
C GLU A 220 -16.89 23.36 8.97
N ALA A 221 -17.15 22.59 7.91
CA ALA A 221 -18.51 22.14 7.57
C ALA A 221 -18.99 20.96 8.43
N ALA A 222 -18.09 20.27 9.12
CA ALA A 222 -18.44 19.14 9.97
C ALA A 222 -19.12 19.63 11.27
N PRO A 223 -20.24 18.99 11.67
CA PRO A 223 -21.05 19.40 12.83
C PRO A 223 -20.33 19.24 14.18
#